data_0ffe11d9c41ebbfa29f0ce2790d39e99
#
_entry.id   0ffe11d9c41ebbfa29f0ce2790d39e99
#
_cell.length_a   1.000
_cell.length_b   1.000
_cell.length_c   1.000
_cell.angle_alpha   90.00
_cell.angle_beta   90.00
_cell.angle_gamma   90.00
#
_symmetry.space_group_name_H-M   'P 1'
#
loop_
_entity.id
_entity.type
_entity.pdbx_description
1 polymer ?
#
loop_
_entity_poly.entity_id
_entity_poly.type
_entity_poly.pdbx_seq_one_letter_code
_entity_poly.pdbx_strand_id
1 'polypeptide(L)'
;SYLISILSDSYLCMSVMSSIYFIDIDFMLLNLVAFTVYFTKGSFVSWGKKAMRLAVFYTVFEVLVFSVNPFCEIAVHYVKRNTQIAQYAYQMLPLYWMHLLFSYAMVAVVLLLLLKKMWQTPREYRAQYEYVILGITVIVLVNAAFLFLPGESVYNLLDYSICAYSLTSFLLYWSCFDYSTHGMLNSLKNSIFENIGQGIVLFDYEDRLILHNQRAEDLLGKMQEKDGIPLQDFLDHYQLEFH
;
A
#
# COMPACT_ATOMS: atom_id res chain seq x y z
N SER A 1 0.66 -5.71 21.35
CA SER A 1 1.73 -5.19 22.25
C SER A 1 1.40 -3.79 22.79
N TYR A 2 1.13 -2.79 21.93
CA TYR A 2 0.92 -1.38 22.32
C TYR A 2 -0.19 -1.17 23.38
N LEU A 3 -1.41 -1.70 23.17
CA LEU A 3 -2.51 -1.55 24.13
C LEU A 3 -2.19 -2.13 25.51
N ILE A 4 -1.48 -3.26 25.53
CA ILE A 4 -1.06 -3.89 26.79
C ILE A 4 -0.03 -3.01 27.50
N SER A 5 0.89 -2.36 26.76
CA SER A 5 1.88 -1.46 27.35
C SER A 5 1.23 -0.24 28.03
N ILE A 6 0.19 0.33 27.43
CA ILE A 6 -0.53 1.49 27.98
C ILE A 6 -1.38 1.13 29.20
N LEU A 7 -1.99 -0.05 29.19
CA LEU A 7 -2.91 -0.50 30.25
C LEU A 7 -2.17 -1.19 31.42
N SER A 8 -0.88 -1.45 31.30
CA SER A 8 -0.13 -2.18 32.31
C SER A 8 0.28 -1.29 33.49
N ASP A 9 -0.02 -1.76 34.69
CA ASP A 9 0.46 -1.15 35.95
C ASP A 9 1.88 -1.60 36.33
N SER A 10 2.36 -2.67 35.70
CA SER A 10 3.69 -3.22 35.94
C SER A 10 4.72 -2.57 35.01
N TYR A 11 5.77 -1.98 35.59
CA TYR A 11 6.89 -1.39 34.83
C TYR A 11 7.51 -2.39 33.84
N LEU A 12 7.82 -3.61 34.31
CA LEU A 12 8.47 -4.62 33.45
C LEU A 12 7.54 -5.03 32.29
N CYS A 13 6.25 -5.26 32.58
CA CYS A 13 5.30 -5.63 31.54
C CYS A 13 5.16 -4.51 30.50
N MET A 14 5.05 -3.26 30.95
CA MET A 14 4.97 -2.09 30.08
C MET A 14 6.22 -1.96 29.21
N SER A 15 7.43 -2.05 29.80
CA SER A 15 8.69 -1.91 29.09
C SER A 15 8.91 -3.01 28.06
N VAL A 16 8.60 -4.27 28.39
CA VAL A 16 8.68 -5.40 27.45
C VAL A 16 7.69 -5.24 26.32
N MET A 17 6.42 -4.87 26.61
CA MET A 17 5.39 -4.71 25.57
C MET A 17 5.67 -3.52 24.64
N SER A 18 6.23 -2.44 25.17
CA SER A 18 6.70 -1.31 24.36
C SER A 18 7.86 -1.69 23.46
N SER A 19 8.82 -2.49 23.97
CA SER A 19 9.93 -2.97 23.15
C SER A 19 9.45 -3.88 22.02
N ILE A 20 8.51 -4.77 22.29
CA ILE A 20 7.86 -5.60 21.25
C ILE A 20 7.16 -4.70 20.21
N TYR A 21 6.50 -3.63 20.65
CA TYR A 21 5.85 -2.69 19.74
C TYR A 21 6.83 -2.02 18.76
N PHE A 22 8.00 -1.58 19.24
CA PHE A 22 9.02 -1.00 18.35
C PHE A 22 9.60 -2.05 17.39
N ILE A 23 9.84 -3.28 17.85
CA ILE A 23 10.26 -4.39 17.00
C ILE A 23 9.22 -4.70 15.92
N ASP A 24 7.92 -4.67 16.25
CA ASP A 24 6.84 -4.86 15.29
C ASP A 24 6.87 -3.79 14.19
N ILE A 25 7.14 -2.52 14.55
CA ILE A 25 7.31 -1.42 13.58
C ILE A 25 8.49 -1.69 12.64
N ASP A 26 9.62 -2.14 13.14
CA ASP A 26 10.80 -2.44 12.34
C ASP A 26 10.55 -3.58 11.35
N PHE A 27 9.84 -4.63 11.76
CA PHE A 27 9.39 -5.69 10.86
C PHE A 27 8.41 -5.19 9.81
N MET A 28 7.53 -4.26 10.17
CA MET A 28 6.61 -3.64 9.22
C MET A 28 7.37 -2.82 8.17
N LEU A 29 8.39 -2.05 8.58
CA LEU A 29 9.27 -1.31 7.66
C LEU A 29 10.06 -2.24 6.73
N LEU A 30 10.59 -3.34 7.26
CA LEU A 30 11.27 -4.35 6.44
C LEU A 30 10.33 -4.92 5.38
N ASN A 31 9.10 -5.27 5.77
CA ASN A 31 8.09 -5.77 4.84
C ASN A 31 7.68 -4.71 3.81
N LEU A 32 7.61 -3.43 4.20
CA LEU A 32 7.33 -2.33 3.28
C LEU A 32 8.41 -2.17 2.21
N VAL A 33 9.69 -2.30 2.59
CA VAL A 33 10.82 -2.31 1.63
C VAL A 33 10.73 -3.52 0.71
N ALA A 34 10.48 -4.72 1.27
CA ALA A 34 10.33 -5.95 0.49
C ALA A 34 9.17 -5.83 -0.51
N PHE A 35 8.01 -5.37 -0.05
CA PHE A 35 6.86 -5.10 -0.89
C PHE A 35 7.21 -4.12 -2.02
N THR A 36 7.85 -3.00 -1.70
CA THR A 36 8.21 -1.99 -2.70
C THR A 36 9.15 -2.54 -3.76
N VAL A 37 10.17 -3.29 -3.37
CA VAL A 37 11.11 -3.94 -4.29
C VAL A 37 10.38 -4.93 -5.20
N TYR A 38 9.46 -5.72 -4.65
CA TYR A 38 8.64 -6.66 -5.43
C TYR A 38 7.64 -5.93 -6.34
N PHE A 39 6.91 -4.95 -5.80
CA PHE A 39 5.85 -4.21 -6.49
C PHE A 39 6.38 -3.38 -7.67
N THR A 40 7.60 -2.84 -7.56
CA THR A 40 8.26 -2.13 -8.66
C THR A 40 8.85 -3.06 -9.73
N LYS A 41 8.61 -4.39 -9.61
CA LYS A 41 9.05 -5.45 -10.54
C LYS A 41 10.53 -5.33 -10.94
N GLY A 42 11.38 -5.08 -9.97
CA GLY A 42 12.82 -5.10 -10.17
C GLY A 42 13.39 -4.04 -11.14
N SER A 43 12.62 -3.00 -11.49
CA SER A 43 13.11 -1.88 -12.33
C SER A 43 14.42 -1.27 -11.79
N PHE A 44 14.75 -1.57 -10.54
CA PHE A 44 15.93 -1.16 -9.80
C PHE A 44 16.61 -2.33 -9.09
N VAL A 45 16.82 -3.46 -9.78
CA VAL A 45 17.32 -4.71 -9.18
C VAL A 45 18.56 -4.50 -8.30
N SER A 46 19.51 -3.66 -8.72
CA SER A 46 20.73 -3.40 -7.93
C SER A 46 20.46 -2.54 -6.70
N TRP A 47 19.66 -1.48 -6.83
CA TRP A 47 19.29 -0.58 -5.74
C TRP A 47 18.35 -1.25 -4.75
N GLY A 48 17.36 -1.98 -5.24
CA GLY A 48 16.43 -2.74 -4.41
C GLY A 48 17.14 -3.79 -3.55
N LYS A 49 18.12 -4.52 -4.10
CA LYS A 49 18.94 -5.48 -3.34
C LYS A 49 19.80 -4.81 -2.28
N LYS A 50 20.33 -3.59 -2.54
CA LYS A 50 21.08 -2.83 -1.53
C LYS A 50 20.17 -2.32 -0.43
N ALA A 51 19.03 -1.74 -0.76
CA ALA A 51 18.03 -1.28 0.20
C ALA A 51 17.53 -2.42 1.08
N MET A 52 17.23 -3.58 0.50
CA MET A 52 16.83 -4.76 1.26
C MET A 52 17.90 -5.24 2.23
N ARG A 53 19.17 -5.31 1.81
CA ARG A 53 20.26 -5.71 2.71
C ARG A 53 20.45 -4.72 3.85
N LEU A 54 20.35 -3.41 3.57
CA LEU A 54 20.42 -2.38 4.58
C LEU A 54 19.25 -2.49 5.56
N ALA A 55 18.03 -2.70 5.05
CA ALA A 55 16.83 -2.87 5.86
C ALA A 55 16.96 -4.09 6.79
N VAL A 56 17.40 -5.24 6.28
CA VAL A 56 17.60 -6.45 7.10
C VAL A 56 18.66 -6.21 8.18
N PHE A 57 19.81 -5.62 7.81
CA PHE A 57 20.86 -5.32 8.78
C PHE A 57 20.38 -4.37 9.88
N TYR A 58 19.65 -3.33 9.49
CA TYR A 58 19.06 -2.37 10.40
C TYR A 58 18.04 -3.04 11.33
N THR A 59 17.08 -3.81 10.78
CA THR A 59 16.08 -4.54 11.60
C THR A 59 16.73 -5.45 12.62
N VAL A 60 17.78 -6.20 12.24
CA VAL A 60 18.50 -7.06 13.19
C VAL A 60 19.14 -6.23 14.31
N PHE A 61 19.76 -5.10 13.98
CA PHE A 61 20.35 -4.20 14.98
C PHE A 61 19.27 -3.67 15.94
N GLU A 62 18.13 -3.19 15.45
CA GLU A 62 17.03 -2.65 16.27
C GLU A 62 16.40 -3.73 17.15
N VAL A 63 16.20 -4.93 16.63
CA VAL A 63 15.73 -6.07 17.44
C VAL A 63 16.64 -6.31 18.64
N LEU A 64 17.96 -6.24 18.46
CA LEU A 64 18.92 -6.38 19.57
C LEU A 64 18.79 -5.21 20.56
N VAL A 65 18.75 -3.97 20.08
CA VAL A 65 18.63 -2.77 20.91
C VAL A 65 17.34 -2.82 21.75
N PHE A 66 16.18 -3.04 21.13
CA PHE A 66 14.91 -3.07 21.84
C PHE A 66 14.71 -4.32 22.69
N SER A 67 15.32 -5.46 22.36
CA SER A 67 15.30 -6.65 23.23
C SER A 67 16.04 -6.44 24.55
N VAL A 68 17.09 -5.64 24.54
CA VAL A 68 17.90 -5.32 25.73
C VAL A 68 17.32 -4.12 26.51
N ASN A 69 16.56 -3.26 25.85
CA ASN A 69 16.03 -2.01 26.42
C ASN A 69 15.25 -2.17 27.74
N PRO A 70 14.40 -3.21 27.94
CA PRO A 70 13.68 -3.40 29.21
C PRO A 70 14.60 -3.55 30.44
N PHE A 71 15.84 -3.95 30.23
CA PHE A 71 16.81 -4.21 31.30
C PHE A 71 17.86 -3.11 31.44
N CYS A 72 18.22 -2.44 30.36
CA CYS A 72 19.31 -1.47 30.31
C CYS A 72 18.89 -0.05 29.98
N GLU A 73 17.65 0.19 29.55
CA GLU A 73 17.09 1.51 29.20
C GLU A 73 18.00 2.33 28.29
N ILE A 74 18.50 1.70 27.22
CA ILE A 74 19.49 2.32 26.32
C ILE A 74 18.87 3.17 25.20
N ALA A 75 17.62 2.85 24.80
CA ALA A 75 16.89 3.57 23.75
C ALA A 75 15.77 4.41 24.32
N VAL A 76 15.02 3.87 25.28
CA VAL A 76 13.86 4.51 25.89
C VAL A 76 13.91 4.31 27.40
N HIS A 77 13.77 5.41 28.11
CA HIS A 77 13.59 5.43 29.57
C HIS A 77 12.14 5.72 29.90
N TYR A 78 11.57 5.01 30.89
CA TYR A 78 10.16 5.12 31.26
C TYR A 78 9.98 5.83 32.60
N VAL A 79 9.27 6.95 32.58
CA VAL A 79 9.00 7.76 33.78
C VAL A 79 7.56 7.61 34.19
N LYS A 80 7.29 7.26 35.45
CA LYS A 80 5.95 7.11 35.97
C LYS A 80 5.21 8.45 35.99
N ARG A 81 4.01 8.48 35.45
CA ARG A 81 3.08 9.62 35.48
C ARG A 81 1.98 9.40 36.52
N ASN A 82 1.41 10.47 37.01
CA ASN A 82 0.27 10.43 37.93
C ASN A 82 -1.06 10.48 37.15
N THR A 83 -1.25 9.54 36.20
CA THR A 83 -2.45 9.42 35.36
C THR A 83 -3.02 8.03 35.47
N GLN A 84 -4.35 7.91 35.34
CA GLN A 84 -5.05 6.60 35.41
C GLN A 84 -4.84 5.75 34.16
N ILE A 85 -4.58 6.38 33.02
CA ILE A 85 -4.30 5.72 31.73
C ILE A 85 -2.92 6.13 31.29
N ALA A 86 -2.13 5.21 30.74
CA ALA A 86 -0.74 5.42 30.34
C ALA A 86 0.10 5.96 31.53
N GLN A 87 0.22 5.16 32.57
CA GLN A 87 0.91 5.50 33.81
C GLN A 87 2.41 5.85 33.61
N TYR A 88 2.96 5.53 32.45
CA TYR A 88 4.36 5.77 32.11
C TYR A 88 4.47 6.61 30.85
N ALA A 89 5.39 7.57 30.88
CA ALA A 89 5.83 8.32 29.70
C ALA A 89 7.19 7.81 29.26
N TYR A 90 7.46 7.79 27.98
CA TYR A 90 8.82 7.50 27.53
C TYR A 90 9.61 8.79 27.30
N GLN A 91 10.84 8.74 27.80
CA GLN A 91 11.87 9.72 27.52
C GLN A 91 12.79 9.14 26.46
N MET A 92 12.89 9.80 25.32
CA MET A 92 13.64 9.35 24.17
C MET A 92 15.14 9.57 24.42
N LEU A 93 15.93 8.51 24.34
CA LEU A 93 17.39 8.55 24.43
C LEU A 93 18.03 8.63 23.03
N PRO A 94 19.34 8.88 22.91
CA PRO A 94 20.00 9.04 21.61
C PRO A 94 19.81 7.87 20.63
N LEU A 95 19.78 6.63 21.10
CA LEU A 95 19.51 5.46 20.23
C LEU A 95 18.11 5.47 19.65
N TYR A 96 17.12 5.97 20.39
CA TYR A 96 15.76 6.14 19.85
C TYR A 96 15.71 7.19 18.73
N TRP A 97 16.48 8.29 18.86
CA TRP A 97 16.58 9.28 17.78
C TRP A 97 17.25 8.71 16.53
N MET A 98 18.24 7.83 16.69
CA MET A 98 18.82 7.07 15.56
C MET A 98 17.76 6.15 14.92
N HIS A 99 16.97 5.44 15.71
CA HIS A 99 15.85 4.63 15.23
C HIS A 99 14.88 5.47 14.38
N LEU A 100 14.44 6.63 14.86
CA LEU A 100 13.57 7.54 14.10
C LEU A 100 14.20 7.98 12.78
N LEU A 101 15.46 8.43 12.82
CA LEU A 101 16.18 8.89 11.63
C LEU A 101 16.24 7.81 10.55
N PHE A 102 16.61 6.59 10.92
CA PHE A 102 16.69 5.47 9.99
C PHE A 102 15.32 5.05 9.48
N SER A 103 14.31 4.99 10.33
CA SER A 103 12.94 4.65 9.95
C SER A 103 12.40 5.63 8.91
N TYR A 104 12.52 6.94 9.14
CA TYR A 104 12.11 7.94 8.16
C TYR A 104 12.96 7.93 6.89
N ALA A 105 14.27 7.68 6.99
CA ALA A 105 15.13 7.54 5.81
C ALA A 105 14.70 6.33 4.96
N MET A 106 14.37 5.19 5.56
CA MET A 106 13.85 4.01 4.86
C MET A 106 12.53 4.31 4.15
N VAL A 107 11.59 4.97 4.83
CA VAL A 107 10.31 5.38 4.22
C VAL A 107 10.54 6.37 3.08
N ALA A 108 11.46 7.31 3.22
CA ALA A 108 11.81 8.24 2.14
C ALA A 108 12.36 7.49 0.90
N VAL A 109 13.22 6.51 1.10
CA VAL A 109 13.73 5.66 0.01
C VAL A 109 12.59 4.90 -0.67
N VAL A 110 11.67 4.32 0.10
CA VAL A 110 10.48 3.63 -0.42
C VAL A 110 9.64 4.57 -1.29
N LEU A 111 9.32 5.77 -0.79
CA LEU A 111 8.55 6.77 -1.52
C LEU A 111 9.25 7.21 -2.81
N LEU A 112 10.56 7.43 -2.77
CA LEU A 112 11.35 7.80 -3.96
C LEU A 112 11.33 6.69 -5.02
N LEU A 113 11.43 5.42 -4.61
CA LEU A 113 11.34 4.27 -5.53
C LEU A 113 9.96 4.18 -6.17
N LEU A 114 8.89 4.33 -5.39
CA LEU A 114 7.51 4.31 -5.88
C LEU A 114 7.22 5.48 -6.82
N LEU A 115 7.61 6.70 -6.46
CA LEU A 115 7.46 7.90 -7.29
C LEU A 115 8.18 7.76 -8.62
N LYS A 116 9.45 7.29 -8.59
CA LYS A 116 10.22 7.08 -9.81
C LYS A 116 9.56 6.03 -10.70
N LYS A 117 9.04 4.94 -10.14
CA LYS A 117 8.33 3.92 -10.89
C LYS A 117 7.03 4.45 -11.47
N MET A 118 6.26 5.20 -10.68
CA MET A 118 5.02 5.84 -11.13
C MET A 118 5.26 6.74 -12.35
N TRP A 119 6.32 7.56 -12.36
CA TRP A 119 6.64 8.43 -13.50
C TRP A 119 7.04 7.66 -14.75
N GLN A 120 7.63 6.48 -14.62
CA GLN A 120 7.99 5.59 -15.73
C GLN A 120 6.80 4.77 -16.26
N THR A 121 5.68 4.76 -15.52
CA THR A 121 4.49 3.98 -15.87
C THR A 121 3.52 4.85 -16.69
N PRO A 122 2.86 4.30 -17.74
CA PRO A 122 1.82 4.99 -18.48
C PRO A 122 0.70 5.50 -17.56
N ARG A 123 0.01 6.58 -17.96
CA ARG A 123 -0.98 7.27 -17.10
C ARG A 123 -2.09 6.35 -16.62
N GLU A 124 -2.53 5.44 -17.46
CA GLU A 124 -3.61 4.49 -17.20
C GLU A 124 -3.32 3.56 -16.01
N TYR A 125 -2.03 3.35 -15.71
CA TYR A 125 -1.58 2.43 -14.65
C TYR A 125 -0.95 3.13 -13.44
N ARG A 126 -0.98 4.47 -13.38
CA ARG A 126 -0.38 5.25 -12.27
C ARG A 126 -1.18 5.17 -10.99
N ALA A 127 -2.49 5.05 -11.08
CA ALA A 127 -3.39 5.08 -9.93
C ALA A 127 -3.01 4.05 -8.85
N GLN A 128 -2.54 2.85 -9.23
CA GLN A 128 -2.07 1.85 -8.26
C GLN A 128 -0.90 2.35 -7.40
N TYR A 129 0.04 3.13 -7.99
CA TYR A 129 1.17 3.71 -7.25
C TYR A 129 0.71 4.90 -6.41
N GLU A 130 -0.22 5.71 -6.91
CA GLU A 130 -0.78 6.88 -6.22
C GLU A 130 -1.46 6.47 -4.91
N TYR A 131 -2.27 5.41 -4.91
CA TYR A 131 -2.90 4.89 -3.69
C TYR A 131 -1.88 4.39 -2.66
N VAL A 132 -0.85 3.68 -3.12
CA VAL A 132 0.22 3.19 -2.24
C VAL A 132 1.00 4.36 -1.62
N ILE A 133 1.40 5.33 -2.44
CA ILE A 133 2.12 6.54 -2.01
C ILE A 133 1.26 7.34 -1.03
N LEU A 134 -0.02 7.54 -1.35
CA LEU A 134 -0.96 8.25 -0.49
C LEU A 134 -1.06 7.58 0.89
N GLY A 135 -1.26 6.25 0.92
CA GLY A 135 -1.35 5.50 2.16
C GLY A 135 -0.10 5.65 3.03
N ILE A 136 1.09 5.49 2.45
CA ILE A 136 2.36 5.66 3.18
C ILE A 136 2.51 7.10 3.67
N THR A 137 2.16 8.10 2.84
CA THR A 137 2.25 9.52 3.20
C THR A 137 1.33 9.85 4.38
N VAL A 138 0.11 9.32 4.42
CA VAL A 138 -0.83 9.50 5.54
C VAL A 138 -0.22 8.97 6.84
N ILE A 139 0.37 7.76 6.84
CA ILE A 139 1.04 7.22 8.03
C ILE A 139 2.15 8.17 8.50
N VAL A 140 3.02 8.61 7.60
CA VAL A 140 4.14 9.50 7.92
C VAL A 140 3.66 10.80 8.54
N LEU A 141 2.61 11.42 7.97
CA LEU A 141 2.05 12.67 8.49
C LEU A 141 1.41 12.48 9.88
N VAL A 142 0.65 11.41 10.09
CA VAL A 142 0.02 11.12 11.39
C VAL A 142 1.09 10.84 12.45
N ASN A 143 2.12 10.05 12.11
CA ASN A 143 3.22 9.75 13.02
C ASN A 143 4.06 11.00 13.33
N ALA A 144 4.37 11.82 12.33
CA ALA A 144 5.07 13.08 12.53
C ALA A 144 4.24 14.05 13.39
N ALA A 145 2.93 14.15 13.16
CA ALA A 145 2.05 14.96 14.00
C ALA A 145 2.08 14.48 15.45
N PHE A 146 2.03 13.17 15.70
CA PHE A 146 2.14 12.61 17.04
C PHE A 146 3.47 12.99 17.74
N LEU A 147 4.59 12.95 16.98
CA LEU A 147 5.93 13.22 17.54
C LEU A 147 6.21 14.71 17.80
N PHE A 148 5.71 15.60 16.93
CA PHE A 148 6.12 17.01 16.94
C PHE A 148 5.04 17.95 17.46
N LEU A 149 3.78 17.52 17.61
CA LEU A 149 2.74 18.36 18.19
C LEU A 149 2.88 18.36 19.72
N PRO A 150 3.20 19.49 20.34
CA PRO A 150 3.29 19.60 21.78
C PRO A 150 1.91 19.52 22.42
N GLY A 151 1.76 18.67 23.41
CA GLY A 151 0.53 18.63 24.18
C GLY A 151 0.59 17.64 25.35
N GLU A 152 0.22 18.12 26.54
CA GLU A 152 0.00 17.30 27.73
C GLU A 152 -1.43 16.71 27.82
N SER A 153 -2.22 16.82 26.76
CA SER A 153 -3.60 16.33 26.76
C SER A 153 -3.66 14.81 26.66
N VAL A 154 -4.74 14.22 27.14
CA VAL A 154 -5.03 12.76 27.04
C VAL A 154 -4.95 12.25 25.60
N TYR A 155 -5.22 13.13 24.64
CA TYR A 155 -5.13 12.80 23.20
C TYR A 155 -3.71 12.50 22.74
N ASN A 156 -2.67 13.01 23.40
CA ASN A 156 -1.28 12.74 23.08
C ASN A 156 -0.73 11.50 23.79
N LEU A 157 -1.53 10.83 24.60
CA LEU A 157 -1.17 9.57 25.26
C LEU A 157 -1.41 8.36 24.33
N LEU A 158 -2.24 8.51 23.29
CA LEU A 158 -2.58 7.45 22.36
C LEU A 158 -1.89 7.70 21.02
N ASP A 159 -1.14 6.73 20.57
CA ASP A 159 -0.54 6.75 19.23
C ASP A 159 -1.60 6.43 18.16
N TYR A 160 -2.11 7.48 17.53
CA TYR A 160 -3.11 7.37 16.45
C TYR A 160 -2.54 6.79 15.15
N SER A 161 -1.22 6.63 15.04
CA SER A 161 -0.61 6.02 13.85
C SER A 161 -1.07 4.57 13.64
N ILE A 162 -1.51 3.88 14.70
CA ILE A 162 -2.10 2.54 14.61
C ILE A 162 -3.36 2.54 13.73
N CYS A 163 -4.22 3.57 13.86
CA CYS A 163 -5.39 3.72 12.98
C CYS A 163 -4.97 3.99 11.54
N ALA A 164 -3.92 4.80 11.34
CA ALA A 164 -3.37 5.09 10.02
C ALA A 164 -2.77 3.83 9.38
N TYR A 165 -2.12 2.94 10.14
CA TYR A 165 -1.64 1.64 9.64
C TYR A 165 -2.77 0.75 9.14
N SER A 166 -3.88 0.68 9.87
CA SER A 166 -5.06 -0.10 9.47
C SER A 166 -5.66 0.41 8.16
N LEU A 167 -5.85 1.73 8.05
CA LEU A 167 -6.34 2.36 6.83
C LEU A 167 -5.40 2.14 5.64
N THR A 168 -4.11 2.28 5.86
CA THR A 168 -3.10 2.07 4.80
C THR A 168 -3.05 0.62 4.37
N SER A 169 -3.15 -0.34 5.30
CA SER A 169 -3.21 -1.77 4.96
C SER A 169 -4.41 -2.07 4.06
N PHE A 170 -5.56 -1.45 4.33
CA PHE A 170 -6.74 -1.54 3.47
C PHE A 170 -6.50 -0.94 2.08
N LEU A 171 -5.90 0.24 2.00
CA LEU A 171 -5.56 0.90 0.72
C LEU A 171 -4.54 0.09 -0.09
N LEU A 172 -3.54 -0.50 0.58
CA LEU A 172 -2.57 -1.40 -0.07
C LEU A 172 -3.25 -2.66 -0.61
N TYR A 173 -4.11 -3.29 0.19
CA TYR A 173 -4.88 -4.45 -0.25
C TYR A 173 -5.74 -4.11 -1.46
N TRP A 174 -6.52 -3.03 -1.39
CA TRP A 174 -7.36 -2.55 -2.48
C TRP A 174 -6.55 -2.28 -3.75
N SER A 175 -5.43 -1.54 -3.63
CA SER A 175 -4.53 -1.24 -4.75
C SER A 175 -3.97 -2.52 -5.40
N CYS A 176 -3.59 -3.52 -4.60
CA CYS A 176 -3.05 -4.76 -5.11
C CYS A 176 -4.12 -5.64 -5.79
N PHE A 177 -5.34 -5.67 -5.26
CA PHE A 177 -6.40 -6.54 -5.77
C PHE A 177 -7.12 -5.95 -6.97
N ASP A 178 -7.49 -4.68 -6.90
CA ASP A 178 -8.34 -4.05 -7.91
C ASP A 178 -7.55 -3.71 -9.19
N TYR A 179 -6.29 -3.32 -9.05
CA TYR A 179 -5.46 -2.91 -10.18
C TYR A 179 -4.55 -4.00 -10.77
N SER A 180 -4.30 -5.11 -10.06
CA SER A 180 -3.22 -5.98 -10.49
C SER A 180 -3.61 -7.04 -11.53
N THR A 181 -4.85 -7.48 -11.59
CA THR A 181 -5.18 -8.63 -12.45
C THR A 181 -6.42 -8.40 -13.33
N HIS A 182 -7.52 -7.90 -12.77
CA HIS A 182 -8.74 -7.73 -13.53
C HIS A 182 -8.79 -6.42 -14.34
N GLY A 183 -8.40 -5.30 -13.74
CA GLY A 183 -8.42 -4.00 -14.42
C GLY A 183 -7.44 -3.93 -15.60
N MET A 184 -6.21 -4.42 -15.40
CA MET A 184 -5.21 -4.46 -16.47
C MET A 184 -5.59 -5.42 -17.59
N LEU A 185 -6.10 -6.62 -17.25
CA LEU A 185 -6.52 -7.61 -18.24
C LEU A 185 -7.73 -7.11 -19.04
N ASN A 186 -8.69 -6.48 -18.37
CA ASN A 186 -9.86 -5.90 -19.04
C ASN A 186 -9.48 -4.70 -19.92
N SER A 187 -8.59 -3.81 -19.43
CA SER A 187 -8.11 -2.68 -20.22
C SER A 187 -7.30 -3.14 -21.44
N LEU A 188 -6.46 -4.17 -21.29
CA LEU A 188 -5.73 -4.75 -22.41
C LEU A 188 -6.67 -5.47 -23.38
N LYS A 189 -7.63 -6.24 -22.89
CA LYS A 189 -8.66 -6.88 -23.74
C LYS A 189 -9.44 -5.84 -24.52
N ASN A 190 -9.92 -4.80 -23.86
CA ASN A 190 -10.66 -3.72 -24.51
C ASN A 190 -9.76 -2.97 -25.52
N SER A 191 -8.52 -2.65 -25.15
CA SER A 191 -7.59 -1.98 -26.07
C SER A 191 -7.25 -2.84 -27.30
N ILE A 192 -7.03 -4.15 -27.12
CA ILE A 192 -6.81 -5.08 -28.23
C ILE A 192 -8.08 -5.18 -29.06
N PHE A 193 -9.23 -5.38 -28.42
CA PHE A 193 -10.52 -5.52 -29.06
C PHE A 193 -10.87 -4.30 -29.94
N GLU A 194 -10.64 -3.09 -29.42
CA GLU A 194 -10.92 -1.83 -30.14
C GLU A 194 -9.91 -1.52 -31.25
N ASN A 195 -8.65 -1.96 -31.11
CA ASN A 195 -7.57 -1.64 -32.07
C ASN A 195 -7.28 -2.76 -33.08
N ILE A 196 -7.97 -3.88 -33.03
CA ILE A 196 -7.89 -4.88 -34.11
C ILE A 196 -8.44 -4.29 -35.40
N GLY A 197 -7.66 -4.42 -36.49
CA GLY A 197 -8.03 -3.90 -37.81
C GLY A 197 -9.25 -4.61 -38.45
N GLN A 198 -9.81 -5.61 -37.78
CA GLN A 198 -11.00 -6.37 -38.21
C GLN A 198 -12.20 -5.96 -37.35
N GLY A 199 -13.38 -5.88 -37.96
CA GLY A 199 -14.64 -5.73 -37.25
C GLY A 199 -14.95 -7.00 -36.47
N ILE A 200 -15.13 -6.88 -35.16
CA ILE A 200 -15.46 -7.99 -34.26
C ILE A 200 -16.84 -7.73 -33.68
N VAL A 201 -17.68 -8.75 -33.76
CA VAL A 201 -19.02 -8.77 -33.17
C VAL A 201 -19.16 -10.05 -32.39
N LEU A 202 -19.59 -9.98 -31.13
CA LEU A 202 -19.75 -11.11 -30.24
C LEU A 202 -21.23 -11.30 -29.88
N PHE A 203 -21.66 -12.54 -29.94
CA PHE A 203 -22.98 -12.98 -29.53
C PHE A 203 -22.89 -13.90 -28.33
N ASP A 204 -23.93 -13.96 -27.51
CA ASP A 204 -24.04 -14.91 -26.40
C ASP A 204 -24.48 -16.31 -26.90
N TYR A 205 -24.64 -17.22 -25.93
CA TYR A 205 -25.11 -18.61 -26.22
C TYR A 205 -26.61 -18.67 -26.63
N GLU A 206 -27.34 -17.55 -26.51
CA GLU A 206 -28.72 -17.38 -26.98
C GLU A 206 -28.78 -16.62 -28.33
N ASP A 207 -27.64 -16.49 -29.00
CA ASP A 207 -27.45 -15.76 -30.26
C ASP A 207 -27.85 -14.27 -30.18
N ARG A 208 -27.62 -13.62 -29.03
CA ARG A 208 -27.88 -12.21 -28.85
C ARG A 208 -26.59 -11.39 -28.86
N LEU A 209 -26.60 -10.26 -29.53
CA LEU A 209 -25.47 -9.34 -29.59
C LEU A 209 -25.10 -8.85 -28.18
N ILE A 210 -23.83 -9.08 -27.77
CA ILE A 210 -23.28 -8.62 -26.50
C ILE A 210 -22.33 -7.45 -26.69
N LEU A 211 -21.44 -7.54 -27.68
CA LEU A 211 -20.32 -6.63 -27.81
C LEU A 211 -19.89 -6.49 -29.26
N HIS A 212 -19.47 -5.32 -29.65
CA HIS A 212 -18.83 -5.03 -30.94
C HIS A 212 -17.69 -4.03 -30.75
N ASN A 213 -16.70 -4.03 -31.64
CA ASN A 213 -15.61 -3.07 -31.59
C ASN A 213 -15.88 -1.88 -32.55
N GLN A 214 -15.12 -0.78 -32.35
CA GLN A 214 -15.23 0.42 -33.19
C GLN A 214 -15.05 0.11 -34.68
N ARG A 215 -14.21 -0.86 -35.03
CA ARG A 215 -14.00 -1.25 -36.42
C ARG A 215 -15.22 -1.94 -37.05
N ALA A 216 -16.01 -2.68 -36.28
CA ALA A 216 -17.28 -3.20 -36.74
C ALA A 216 -18.29 -2.08 -37.00
N GLU A 217 -18.35 -1.06 -36.17
CA GLU A 217 -19.19 0.15 -36.41
C GLU A 217 -18.73 0.93 -37.66
N ASP A 218 -17.41 1.07 -37.87
CA ASP A 218 -16.88 1.74 -39.06
C ASP A 218 -17.25 1.03 -40.34
N LEU A 219 -17.31 -0.31 -40.31
CA LEU A 219 -17.62 -1.14 -41.49
C LEU A 219 -19.10 -1.28 -41.75
N LEU A 220 -19.91 -1.43 -40.71
CA LEU A 220 -21.34 -1.74 -40.81
C LEU A 220 -22.23 -0.51 -40.58
N GLY A 221 -21.66 0.62 -40.17
CA GLY A 221 -22.40 1.82 -39.75
C GLY A 221 -22.74 1.80 -38.25
N LYS A 222 -23.22 2.95 -37.73
CA LYS A 222 -23.56 3.07 -36.31
C LYS A 222 -24.53 1.97 -35.90
N MET A 223 -24.07 1.02 -35.16
CA MET A 223 -24.91 0.03 -34.52
C MET A 223 -25.68 0.71 -33.39
N GLN A 224 -27.00 0.61 -33.41
CA GLN A 224 -27.77 1.08 -32.26
C GLN A 224 -27.39 0.24 -31.06
N GLU A 225 -27.06 0.89 -29.94
CA GLU A 225 -26.84 0.28 -28.61
C GLU A 225 -28.12 -0.44 -28.11
N LYS A 226 -28.59 -1.42 -28.83
CA LYS A 226 -29.62 -2.35 -28.35
C LYS A 226 -28.94 -3.66 -28.05
N ASP A 227 -28.48 -3.78 -26.78
CA ASP A 227 -28.12 -5.08 -26.23
C ASP A 227 -29.23 -6.09 -26.54
N GLY A 228 -28.84 -7.23 -27.09
CA GLY A 228 -29.74 -8.33 -27.30
C GLY A 228 -30.41 -8.42 -28.66
N ILE A 229 -29.87 -7.82 -29.73
CA ILE A 229 -30.33 -8.08 -31.11
C ILE A 229 -30.05 -9.55 -31.47
N PRO A 230 -31.05 -10.34 -31.91
CA PRO A 230 -30.81 -11.72 -32.34
C PRO A 230 -29.87 -11.78 -33.54
N LEU A 231 -29.01 -12.81 -33.59
CA LEU A 231 -28.05 -13.02 -34.66
C LEU A 231 -28.70 -12.98 -36.04
N GLN A 232 -29.85 -13.62 -36.18
CA GLN A 232 -30.58 -13.67 -37.47
C GLN A 232 -31.00 -12.26 -37.93
N ASP A 233 -31.58 -11.47 -37.04
CA ASP A 233 -32.00 -10.09 -37.34
C ASP A 233 -30.78 -9.20 -37.66
N PHE A 234 -29.66 -9.45 -37.01
CA PHE A 234 -28.41 -8.75 -37.29
C PHE A 234 -27.86 -9.08 -38.68
N LEU A 235 -27.81 -10.39 -39.06
CA LEU A 235 -27.36 -10.81 -40.38
C LEU A 235 -28.22 -10.28 -41.51
N ASP A 236 -29.54 -10.35 -41.33
CA ASP A 236 -30.51 -9.85 -42.30
C ASP A 236 -30.40 -8.32 -42.49
N HIS A 237 -30.23 -7.60 -41.38
CA HIS A 237 -30.08 -6.15 -41.40
C HIS A 237 -28.84 -5.66 -42.14
N TYR A 238 -27.70 -6.34 -41.92
CA TYR A 238 -26.42 -5.98 -42.53
C TYR A 238 -26.10 -6.76 -43.81
N GLN A 239 -27.00 -7.61 -44.28
CA GLN A 239 -26.86 -8.46 -45.49
C GLN A 239 -25.57 -9.30 -45.46
N LEU A 240 -25.25 -9.87 -44.29
CA LEU A 240 -24.06 -10.69 -44.07
C LEU A 240 -24.39 -12.18 -44.27
N GLU A 241 -23.52 -12.87 -45.01
CA GLU A 241 -23.60 -14.33 -45.18
C GLU A 241 -22.46 -15.03 -44.44
N PHE A 242 -22.76 -16.16 -43.79
CA PHE A 242 -21.74 -17.04 -43.26
C PHE A 242 -21.07 -17.83 -44.40
N HIS A 243 -19.78 -17.76 -44.48
CA HIS A 243 -18.96 -18.59 -45.35
C HIS A 243 -18.19 -19.66 -44.57
#